data_3c8d739aa9796a566e321d7faabf6334
#
_entry.id   3c8d739aa9796a566e321d7faabf6334
#
_cell.length_a   1.000
_cell.length_b   1.000
_cell.length_c   1.000
_cell.angle_alpha   90.00
_cell.angle_beta   90.00
_cell.angle_gamma   90.00
#
_symmetry.space_group_name_H-M   'P 1'
#
loop_
_entity.id
_entity.type
_entity.pdbx_description
1 polymer ?
#
loop_
_entity_poly.entity_id
_entity_poly.type
_entity_poly.pdbx_seq_one_letter_code
_entity_poly.pdbx_strand_id
1 'polypeptide(L)'
;MLPPGADTVVVRHGDVGVKSSHVQSDMERTLRENLAAMLADRTVPGDVDREWGRILVRTPEPDRAADAAADTFGVVSASPAASVSPDLDAITDALADAAEEQYHEGAFAVDARRAGSHDFDSRDVNRAGGDAVWAAVEDDFEPEVDLDDPDLTFSVEVRDEEAFVFLETRDGPGGMPLGTQKPLVALLSGGIDSPVAAWQAMKRGAPVVPLYLDLGDYGGPDHLARAEESVRKLDAYAPNRDLDLRVAPAGDAVGRLAESVGRTRMLSYRRFMYRVAEHVAESVGAVGVVTGEAVGQKSSQTTANLGVVDRATQLPVHRPLLTWDKQDIVQAARDIGTYRDSTIEVGCNRLAPSQPLTAAPIESVRKDEPDALFEWAREAAAAVESTEVTLA
;
A
#
# COMPACT_ATOMS: atom_id res chain seq x y z
N MET A 1 -7.51 -21.68 0.82
CA MET A 1 -8.49 -22.81 0.98
C MET A 1 -9.84 -22.36 0.44
N LEU A 2 -10.38 -23.05 -0.58
CA LEU A 2 -11.62 -22.64 -1.27
C LEU A 2 -12.74 -23.59 -0.91
N PRO A 3 -13.96 -23.10 -0.60
CA PRO A 3 -15.12 -23.97 -0.50
C PRO A 3 -15.55 -24.46 -1.90
N PRO A 4 -16.15 -25.65 -2.01
CA PRO A 4 -16.76 -26.12 -3.25
C PRO A 4 -17.76 -25.10 -3.80
N GLY A 5 -17.80 -24.95 -5.11
CA GLY A 5 -18.69 -23.98 -5.75
C GLY A 5 -18.33 -22.51 -5.53
N ALA A 6 -17.13 -22.19 -5.04
CA ALA A 6 -16.69 -20.81 -4.89
C ALA A 6 -16.73 -20.06 -6.23
N ASP A 7 -17.46 -18.93 -6.25
CA ASP A 7 -17.80 -18.13 -7.43
C ASP A 7 -17.73 -16.63 -7.17
N THR A 8 -17.42 -16.25 -5.94
CA THR A 8 -17.52 -14.87 -5.44
C THR A 8 -16.35 -14.56 -4.52
N VAL A 9 -15.90 -13.28 -4.51
CA VAL A 9 -15.03 -12.76 -3.45
C VAL A 9 -15.79 -11.70 -2.67
N VAL A 10 -15.90 -11.90 -1.36
CA VAL A 10 -16.48 -10.91 -0.44
C VAL A 10 -15.40 -9.94 -0.01
N VAL A 11 -15.48 -8.70 -0.49
CA VAL A 11 -14.50 -7.64 -0.20
C VAL A 11 -15.00 -6.70 0.89
N ARG A 12 -14.21 -6.53 1.94
CA ARG A 12 -14.51 -5.65 3.06
C ARG A 12 -13.60 -4.43 3.04
N HIS A 13 -14.18 -3.25 3.21
CA HIS A 13 -13.46 -1.98 3.29
C HIS A 13 -13.65 -1.33 4.68
N GLY A 14 -12.67 -0.53 5.12
CA GLY A 14 -12.64 0.03 6.47
C GLY A 14 -13.12 1.48 6.53
N ASP A 15 -12.21 2.42 6.42
CA ASP A 15 -12.39 3.88 6.63
C ASP A 15 -13.48 4.54 5.77
N VAL A 16 -13.95 3.87 4.73
CA VAL A 16 -15.00 4.34 3.83
C VAL A 16 -16.34 4.45 4.55
N GLY A 17 -16.68 3.48 5.41
CA GLY A 17 -17.99 3.39 6.06
C GLY A 17 -18.28 4.42 7.15
N VAL A 18 -17.29 5.20 7.59
CA VAL A 18 -17.46 6.24 8.65
C VAL A 18 -17.64 7.65 8.11
N LYS A 19 -17.82 7.82 6.79
CA LYS A 19 -17.97 9.10 6.10
C LYS A 19 -19.45 9.44 5.86
N SER A 20 -19.71 10.69 5.46
CA SER A 20 -21.07 11.06 5.00
C SER A 20 -21.46 10.24 3.75
N SER A 21 -22.75 9.99 3.56
CA SER A 21 -23.26 9.12 2.50
C SER A 21 -22.75 9.44 1.09
N HIS A 22 -22.60 10.74 0.78
CA HIS A 22 -22.07 11.18 -0.52
C HIS A 22 -20.57 10.82 -0.66
N VAL A 23 -19.75 11.16 0.34
CA VAL A 23 -18.31 10.83 0.35
C VAL A 23 -18.08 9.33 0.35
N GLN A 24 -18.90 8.59 1.09
CA GLN A 24 -18.86 7.12 1.09
C GLN A 24 -19.12 6.57 -0.31
N SER A 25 -20.17 7.04 -0.99
CA SER A 25 -20.50 6.58 -2.35
C SER A 25 -19.39 6.86 -3.36
N ASP A 26 -18.75 8.03 -3.29
CA ASP A 26 -17.62 8.36 -4.16
C ASP A 26 -16.40 7.48 -3.89
N MET A 27 -16.10 7.21 -2.61
CA MET A 27 -15.00 6.32 -2.23
C MET A 27 -15.25 4.87 -2.66
N GLU A 28 -16.46 4.35 -2.47
CA GLU A 28 -16.83 3.01 -2.90
C GLU A 28 -16.75 2.87 -4.43
N ARG A 29 -17.20 3.89 -5.17
CA ARG A 29 -17.03 3.93 -6.62
C ARG A 29 -15.56 3.86 -7.02
N THR A 30 -14.71 4.69 -6.42
CA THR A 30 -13.26 4.66 -6.67
C THR A 30 -12.65 3.31 -6.32
N LEU A 31 -13.07 2.69 -5.22
CA LEU A 31 -12.59 1.35 -4.84
C LEU A 31 -12.97 0.29 -5.88
N ARG A 32 -14.19 0.32 -6.37
CA ARG A 32 -14.65 -0.60 -7.43
C ARG A 32 -13.87 -0.41 -8.73
N GLU A 33 -13.61 0.85 -9.13
CA GLU A 33 -12.79 1.16 -10.30
C GLU A 33 -11.36 0.62 -10.15
N ASN A 34 -10.76 0.75 -8.96
CA ASN A 34 -9.42 0.23 -8.67
C ASN A 34 -9.40 -1.30 -8.66
N LEU A 35 -10.41 -1.96 -8.05
CA LEU A 35 -10.54 -3.41 -8.07
C LEU A 35 -10.70 -3.95 -9.50
N ALA A 36 -11.56 -3.34 -10.31
CA ALA A 36 -11.75 -3.74 -11.70
C ALA A 36 -10.45 -3.59 -12.51
N ALA A 37 -9.69 -2.54 -12.28
CA ALA A 37 -8.39 -2.35 -12.91
C ALA A 37 -7.36 -3.40 -12.46
N MET A 38 -7.34 -3.74 -11.16
CA MET A 38 -6.46 -4.77 -10.62
C MET A 38 -6.77 -6.17 -11.20
N LEU A 39 -8.05 -6.51 -11.34
CA LEU A 39 -8.48 -7.75 -11.98
C LEU A 39 -8.05 -7.78 -13.45
N ALA A 40 -8.26 -6.68 -14.18
CA ALA A 40 -7.88 -6.58 -15.59
C ALA A 40 -6.37 -6.71 -15.81
N ASP A 41 -5.56 -6.05 -14.98
CA ASP A 41 -4.09 -6.12 -15.01
C ASP A 41 -3.59 -7.56 -14.79
N ARG A 42 -4.20 -8.28 -13.85
CA ARG A 42 -3.87 -9.68 -13.55
C ARG A 42 -4.54 -10.68 -14.48
N THR A 43 -5.26 -10.22 -15.48
CA THR A 43 -6.01 -11.08 -16.41
C THR A 43 -6.94 -12.06 -15.67
N VAL A 44 -7.65 -11.56 -14.65
CA VAL A 44 -8.65 -12.29 -13.88
C VAL A 44 -10.03 -11.84 -14.33
N PRO A 45 -10.87 -12.73 -14.88
CA PRO A 45 -12.23 -12.37 -15.25
C PRO A 45 -13.08 -12.13 -14.00
N GLY A 46 -13.93 -11.10 -14.01
CA GLY A 46 -14.84 -10.84 -12.89
C GLY A 46 -15.57 -9.52 -13.02
N ASP A 47 -16.76 -9.49 -12.44
CA ASP A 47 -17.62 -8.32 -12.32
C ASP A 47 -17.56 -7.80 -10.87
N VAL A 48 -17.35 -6.48 -10.72
CA VAL A 48 -17.24 -5.84 -9.42
C VAL A 48 -18.53 -5.08 -9.11
N ASP A 49 -19.32 -5.58 -8.18
CA ASP A 49 -20.61 -5.03 -7.79
C ASP A 49 -20.61 -4.50 -6.36
N ARG A 50 -21.58 -3.61 -6.07
CA ARG A 50 -21.87 -3.15 -4.72
C ARG A 50 -23.23 -3.68 -4.30
N GLU A 51 -23.21 -4.53 -3.28
CA GLU A 51 -24.43 -5.11 -2.73
C GLU A 51 -24.40 -5.08 -1.20
N TRP A 52 -25.51 -4.66 -0.58
CA TRP A 52 -25.71 -4.64 0.89
C TRP A 52 -24.57 -4.05 1.72
N GLY A 53 -23.89 -3.01 1.20
CA GLY A 53 -22.78 -2.36 1.89
C GLY A 53 -21.47 -3.15 1.84
N ARG A 54 -21.39 -4.14 0.94
CA ARG A 54 -20.17 -4.87 0.55
C ARG A 54 -19.83 -4.60 -0.90
N ILE A 55 -18.59 -4.87 -1.24
CA ILE A 55 -18.18 -5.01 -2.64
C ILE A 55 -18.02 -6.50 -2.87
N LEU A 56 -18.64 -7.01 -3.92
CA LEU A 56 -18.54 -8.39 -4.35
C LEU A 56 -17.84 -8.45 -5.69
N VAL A 57 -16.98 -9.45 -5.86
CA VAL A 57 -16.37 -9.77 -7.15
C VAL A 57 -16.92 -11.13 -7.58
N ARG A 58 -17.78 -11.14 -8.60
CA ARG A 58 -18.32 -12.37 -9.19
C ARG A 58 -17.34 -12.89 -10.24
N THR A 59 -16.85 -14.12 -10.08
CA THR A 59 -15.75 -14.62 -10.89
C THR A 59 -15.65 -16.13 -10.90
N PRO A 60 -15.29 -16.76 -12.03
CA PRO A 60 -14.95 -18.19 -12.07
C PRO A 60 -13.56 -18.48 -11.47
N GLU A 61 -12.77 -17.46 -11.08
CA GLU A 61 -11.42 -17.59 -10.53
C GLU A 61 -11.30 -16.88 -9.17
N PRO A 62 -12.09 -17.29 -8.14
CA PRO A 62 -12.20 -16.56 -6.88
C PRO A 62 -10.88 -16.50 -6.09
N ASP A 63 -10.02 -17.48 -6.22
CA ASP A 63 -8.70 -17.52 -5.59
C ASP A 63 -7.82 -16.36 -6.09
N ARG A 64 -7.64 -16.26 -7.40
CA ARG A 64 -6.87 -15.19 -8.03
C ARG A 64 -7.49 -13.81 -7.84
N ALA A 65 -8.82 -13.74 -7.85
CA ALA A 65 -9.54 -12.51 -7.59
C ALA A 65 -9.38 -12.02 -6.13
N ALA A 66 -9.34 -12.94 -5.17
CA ALA A 66 -9.08 -12.61 -3.77
C ALA A 66 -7.65 -12.08 -3.57
N ASP A 67 -6.64 -12.63 -4.26
CA ASP A 67 -5.27 -12.07 -4.28
C ASP A 67 -5.24 -10.65 -4.88
N ALA A 68 -5.92 -10.44 -5.99
CA ALA A 68 -6.02 -9.14 -6.61
C ALA A 68 -6.71 -8.11 -5.68
N ALA A 69 -7.77 -8.52 -5.00
CA ALA A 69 -8.46 -7.67 -4.03
C ALA A 69 -7.58 -7.38 -2.79
N ALA A 70 -6.82 -8.37 -2.31
CA ALA A 70 -5.93 -8.23 -1.16
C ALA A 70 -4.74 -7.27 -1.43
N ASP A 71 -4.42 -6.95 -2.68
CA ASP A 71 -3.42 -5.95 -3.03
C ASP A 71 -4.00 -4.57 -3.36
N THR A 72 -5.33 -4.39 -3.26
CA THR A 72 -6.00 -3.15 -3.62
C THR A 72 -6.14 -2.21 -2.41
N PHE A 73 -5.63 -0.97 -2.52
CA PHE A 73 -5.77 0.04 -1.47
C PHE A 73 -7.23 0.37 -1.18
N GLY A 74 -7.59 0.36 0.12
CA GLY A 74 -8.95 0.53 0.61
C GLY A 74 -9.61 -0.79 1.01
N VAL A 75 -9.11 -1.92 0.53
CA VAL A 75 -9.55 -3.26 0.96
C VAL A 75 -8.92 -3.60 2.30
N VAL A 76 -9.75 -3.98 3.27
CA VAL A 76 -9.30 -4.48 4.58
C VAL A 76 -9.12 -5.99 4.52
N SER A 77 -10.08 -6.68 3.88
CA SER A 77 -9.96 -8.12 3.67
C SER A 77 -10.79 -8.58 2.47
N ALA A 78 -10.37 -9.71 1.90
CA ALA A 78 -11.03 -10.40 0.80
C ALA A 78 -11.17 -11.89 1.15
N SER A 79 -12.37 -12.44 0.98
CA SER A 79 -12.66 -13.85 1.22
C SER A 79 -13.23 -14.49 -0.02
N PRO A 80 -12.54 -15.47 -0.64
CA PRO A 80 -13.14 -16.28 -1.71
C PRO A 80 -14.23 -17.16 -1.11
N ALA A 81 -15.43 -17.14 -1.69
CA ALA A 81 -16.62 -17.71 -1.10
C ALA A 81 -17.50 -18.43 -2.13
N ALA A 82 -18.26 -19.40 -1.67
CA ALA A 82 -19.41 -19.94 -2.36
C ALA A 82 -20.66 -19.11 -2.01
N SER A 83 -21.38 -18.64 -3.03
CA SER A 83 -22.64 -17.94 -2.88
C SER A 83 -23.80 -18.95 -2.89
N VAL A 84 -24.67 -18.89 -1.88
CA VAL A 84 -25.82 -19.79 -1.74
C VAL A 84 -27.08 -19.02 -1.35
N SER A 85 -28.26 -19.67 -1.44
CA SER A 85 -29.50 -19.10 -0.94
C SER A 85 -29.41 -18.80 0.56
N PRO A 86 -30.00 -17.69 1.04
CA PRO A 86 -29.91 -17.29 2.44
C PRO A 86 -30.91 -18.01 3.33
N ASP A 87 -31.05 -19.31 3.15
CA ASP A 87 -31.87 -20.23 3.97
C ASP A 87 -30.95 -21.23 4.68
N LEU A 88 -31.45 -21.77 5.81
CA LEU A 88 -30.63 -22.59 6.68
C LEU A 88 -30.22 -23.92 6.01
N ASP A 89 -31.09 -24.51 5.20
CA ASP A 89 -30.81 -25.77 4.53
C ASP A 89 -29.70 -25.61 3.49
N ALA A 90 -29.76 -24.59 2.61
CA ALA A 90 -28.72 -24.32 1.63
C ALA A 90 -27.37 -23.97 2.27
N ILE A 91 -27.38 -23.25 3.41
CA ILE A 91 -26.16 -22.90 4.16
C ILE A 91 -25.54 -24.16 4.77
N THR A 92 -26.35 -25.04 5.39
CA THR A 92 -25.85 -26.29 6.00
C THR A 92 -25.35 -27.27 4.95
N ASP A 93 -25.98 -27.37 3.80
CA ASP A 93 -25.52 -28.20 2.68
C ASP A 93 -24.13 -27.72 2.19
N ALA A 94 -23.98 -26.43 1.98
CA ALA A 94 -22.69 -25.87 1.54
C ALA A 94 -21.58 -26.02 2.61
N LEU A 95 -21.90 -25.96 3.88
CA LEU A 95 -20.95 -26.22 4.97
C LEU A 95 -20.57 -27.72 5.03
N ALA A 96 -21.49 -28.63 4.81
CA ALA A 96 -21.21 -30.06 4.71
C ALA A 96 -20.29 -30.36 3.52
N ASP A 97 -20.62 -29.85 2.32
CA ASP A 97 -19.78 -30.00 1.13
C ASP A 97 -18.35 -29.46 1.36
N ALA A 98 -18.24 -28.28 2.02
CA ALA A 98 -16.96 -27.68 2.34
C ALA A 98 -16.18 -28.54 3.36
N ALA A 99 -16.86 -29.17 4.31
CA ALA A 99 -16.24 -30.05 5.30
C ALA A 99 -15.73 -31.35 4.66
N GLU A 100 -16.54 -32.01 3.80
CA GLU A 100 -16.13 -33.20 3.07
C GLU A 100 -14.85 -32.98 2.24
N GLU A 101 -14.69 -31.79 1.64
CA GLU A 101 -13.55 -31.50 0.78
C GLU A 101 -12.31 -31.00 1.54
N GLN A 102 -12.51 -30.21 2.61
CA GLN A 102 -11.43 -29.41 3.21
C GLN A 102 -11.07 -29.83 4.64
N TYR A 103 -11.93 -30.56 5.37
CA TYR A 103 -11.60 -31.02 6.71
C TYR A 103 -10.77 -32.30 6.64
N HIS A 104 -9.67 -32.32 7.38
CA HIS A 104 -8.77 -33.48 7.44
C HIS A 104 -8.46 -33.93 8.87
N GLU A 105 -8.28 -32.99 9.79
CA GLU A 105 -8.00 -33.26 11.21
C GLU A 105 -8.13 -31.96 12.02
N GLY A 106 -8.12 -32.08 13.34
CA GLY A 106 -8.09 -30.96 14.27
C GLY A 106 -9.45 -30.46 14.70
N ALA A 107 -9.45 -29.35 15.43
CA ALA A 107 -10.65 -28.71 15.92
C ALA A 107 -11.24 -27.75 14.88
N PHE A 108 -12.56 -27.70 14.81
CA PHE A 108 -13.24 -26.75 13.93
C PHE A 108 -14.21 -25.85 14.68
N ALA A 109 -14.57 -24.73 14.06
CA ALA A 109 -15.67 -23.87 14.46
C ALA A 109 -16.49 -23.43 13.25
N VAL A 110 -17.77 -23.09 13.49
CA VAL A 110 -18.60 -22.35 12.54
C VAL A 110 -18.82 -20.95 13.09
N ASP A 111 -18.41 -19.90 12.34
CA ASP A 111 -18.60 -18.48 12.70
C ASP A 111 -19.54 -17.80 11.70
N ALA A 112 -20.80 -17.61 12.09
CA ALA A 112 -21.83 -16.99 11.27
C ALA A 112 -22.10 -15.55 11.69
N ARG A 113 -22.15 -14.67 10.69
CA ARG A 113 -22.58 -13.27 10.82
C ARG A 113 -23.80 -13.05 9.95
N ARG A 114 -24.84 -12.48 10.54
CA ARG A 114 -26.10 -12.25 9.85
C ARG A 114 -26.47 -10.75 9.87
N ALA A 115 -26.88 -10.26 8.72
CA ALA A 115 -27.57 -8.99 8.59
C ALA A 115 -28.80 -9.18 7.68
N GLY A 116 -29.84 -8.41 7.92
CA GLY A 116 -31.12 -8.57 7.22
C GLY A 116 -32.18 -9.27 8.06
N SER A 117 -33.31 -9.67 7.42
CA SER A 117 -34.50 -10.23 8.08
C SER A 117 -34.68 -11.69 7.66
N HIS A 118 -34.46 -12.61 8.58
CA HIS A 118 -34.56 -14.07 8.37
C HIS A 118 -35.31 -14.69 9.57
N ASP A 119 -35.85 -15.87 9.40
CA ASP A 119 -36.56 -16.61 10.46
C ASP A 119 -35.58 -17.32 11.44
N PHE A 120 -34.28 -17.16 11.25
CA PHE A 120 -33.20 -17.70 12.08
C PHE A 120 -32.17 -16.60 12.45
N ASP A 121 -31.42 -16.82 13.50
CA ASP A 121 -30.32 -15.95 13.90
C ASP A 121 -28.92 -16.58 13.62
N SER A 122 -27.82 -15.84 13.90
CA SER A 122 -26.48 -16.37 13.69
C SER A 122 -26.13 -17.56 14.58
N ARG A 123 -26.81 -17.72 15.73
CA ARG A 123 -26.59 -18.87 16.63
C ARG A 123 -27.25 -20.11 16.07
N ASP A 124 -28.38 -19.94 15.39
CA ASP A 124 -29.04 -21.05 14.69
C ASP A 124 -28.15 -21.56 13.56
N VAL A 125 -27.53 -20.65 12.78
CA VAL A 125 -26.56 -21.00 11.74
C VAL A 125 -25.33 -21.70 12.32
N ASN A 126 -24.76 -21.18 13.40
CA ASN A 126 -23.60 -21.78 14.06
C ASN A 126 -23.89 -23.20 14.54
N ARG A 127 -25.07 -23.41 15.16
CA ARG A 127 -25.47 -24.73 15.67
C ARG A 127 -25.75 -25.69 14.52
N ALA A 128 -26.65 -25.34 13.61
CA ALA A 128 -27.02 -26.22 12.51
C ALA A 128 -25.86 -26.51 11.57
N GLY A 129 -25.01 -25.48 11.31
CA GLY A 129 -23.80 -25.62 10.54
C GLY A 129 -22.77 -26.52 11.22
N GLY A 130 -22.59 -26.37 12.54
CA GLY A 130 -21.71 -27.24 13.32
C GLY A 130 -22.18 -28.71 13.28
N ASP A 131 -23.47 -28.93 13.44
CA ASP A 131 -24.08 -30.29 13.33
C ASP A 131 -23.87 -30.87 11.91
N ALA A 132 -24.03 -30.06 10.85
CA ALA A 132 -23.83 -30.48 9.46
C ALA A 132 -22.36 -30.80 9.14
N VAL A 133 -21.41 -29.95 9.57
CA VAL A 133 -19.98 -30.21 9.43
C VAL A 133 -19.60 -31.49 10.16
N TRP A 134 -20.05 -31.66 11.41
CA TRP A 134 -19.78 -32.85 12.18
C TRP A 134 -20.27 -34.12 11.47
N ALA A 135 -21.53 -34.12 11.05
CA ALA A 135 -22.15 -35.27 10.37
C ALA A 135 -21.46 -35.60 9.02
N ALA A 136 -20.93 -34.62 8.33
CA ALA A 136 -20.22 -34.81 7.07
C ALA A 136 -18.86 -35.51 7.23
N VAL A 137 -18.21 -35.42 8.41
CA VAL A 137 -16.83 -35.90 8.59
C VAL A 137 -16.66 -36.98 9.65
N GLU A 138 -17.69 -37.27 10.50
CA GLU A 138 -17.55 -38.21 11.64
C GLU A 138 -17.31 -39.66 11.24
N ASP A 139 -17.67 -40.07 10.03
CA ASP A 139 -17.44 -41.42 9.53
C ASP A 139 -15.94 -41.64 9.14
N ASP A 140 -15.23 -40.60 8.74
CA ASP A 140 -13.84 -40.68 8.23
C ASP A 140 -12.82 -40.12 9.22
N PHE A 141 -13.26 -39.23 10.15
CA PHE A 141 -12.38 -38.50 11.08
C PHE A 141 -12.93 -38.54 12.51
N GLU A 142 -12.14 -38.11 13.48
CA GLU A 142 -12.57 -37.84 14.87
C GLU A 142 -12.65 -36.30 15.05
N PRO A 143 -13.78 -35.67 14.66
CA PRO A 143 -13.90 -34.20 14.72
C PRO A 143 -13.95 -33.70 16.16
N GLU A 144 -13.35 -32.54 16.40
CA GLU A 144 -13.43 -31.79 17.65
C GLU A 144 -13.96 -30.38 17.38
N VAL A 145 -14.75 -29.84 18.32
CA VAL A 145 -15.23 -28.46 18.23
C VAL A 145 -14.50 -27.61 19.25
N ASP A 146 -13.78 -26.59 18.77
CA ASP A 146 -13.20 -25.54 19.61
C ASP A 146 -13.61 -24.16 19.06
N LEU A 147 -14.32 -23.38 19.88
CA LEU A 147 -14.82 -22.05 19.50
C LEU A 147 -13.82 -20.93 19.79
N ASP A 148 -12.80 -21.21 20.59
CA ASP A 148 -11.82 -20.21 21.05
C ASP A 148 -10.54 -20.25 20.19
N ASP A 149 -10.05 -21.45 19.81
CA ASP A 149 -8.81 -21.65 19.04
C ASP A 149 -8.94 -22.82 18.03
N PRO A 150 -9.86 -22.72 17.06
CA PRO A 150 -10.06 -23.78 16.06
C PRO A 150 -8.92 -23.82 15.03
N ASP A 151 -8.55 -25.04 14.60
CA ASP A 151 -7.62 -25.25 13.48
C ASP A 151 -8.25 -24.84 12.14
N LEU A 152 -9.59 -25.01 11.98
CA LEU A 152 -10.34 -24.62 10.80
C LEU A 152 -11.63 -23.89 11.19
N THR A 153 -11.87 -22.73 10.60
CA THR A 153 -13.13 -21.98 10.76
C THR A 153 -13.94 -22.00 9.48
N PHE A 154 -15.14 -22.54 9.56
CA PHE A 154 -16.16 -22.41 8.52
C PHE A 154 -16.92 -21.11 8.74
N SER A 155 -16.67 -20.12 7.92
CA SER A 155 -17.27 -18.80 8.07
C SER A 155 -18.49 -18.63 7.18
N VAL A 156 -19.54 -18.00 7.73
CA VAL A 156 -20.78 -17.71 6.99
C VAL A 156 -21.15 -16.24 7.14
N GLU A 157 -21.39 -15.57 6.04
CA GLU A 157 -21.94 -14.21 6.04
C GLU A 157 -23.30 -14.20 5.35
N VAL A 158 -24.39 -14.07 6.14
CA VAL A 158 -25.78 -14.09 5.64
C VAL A 158 -26.28 -12.67 5.39
N ARG A 159 -26.85 -12.42 4.22
CA ARG A 159 -27.50 -11.17 3.78
C ARG A 159 -28.94 -11.45 3.35
N ASP A 160 -29.71 -10.41 3.01
CA ASP A 160 -31.14 -10.57 2.69
C ASP A 160 -31.40 -11.48 1.49
N GLU A 161 -30.53 -11.48 0.48
CA GLU A 161 -30.75 -12.22 -0.78
C GLU A 161 -29.75 -13.35 -1.02
N GLU A 162 -28.62 -13.37 -0.29
CA GLU A 162 -27.56 -14.37 -0.45
C GLU A 162 -26.86 -14.66 0.88
N ALA A 163 -26.27 -15.84 0.96
CA ALA A 163 -25.30 -16.18 1.99
C ALA A 163 -23.98 -16.61 1.35
N PHE A 164 -22.89 -16.34 2.04
CA PHE A 164 -21.52 -16.60 1.58
C PHE A 164 -20.83 -17.54 2.56
N VAL A 165 -20.37 -18.70 2.08
CA VAL A 165 -19.57 -19.65 2.84
C VAL A 165 -18.12 -19.51 2.41
N PHE A 166 -17.20 -19.33 3.35
CA PHE A 166 -15.78 -19.18 3.08
C PHE A 166 -14.91 -19.73 4.21
N LEU A 167 -13.72 -20.20 3.88
CA LEU A 167 -12.78 -20.87 4.80
C LEU A 167 -11.55 -20.05 5.10
N GLU A 168 -11.30 -19.01 4.32
CA GLU A 168 -10.14 -18.13 4.52
C GLU A 168 -10.48 -16.66 4.30
N THR A 169 -9.66 -15.83 4.89
CA THR A 169 -9.72 -14.38 4.71
C THR A 169 -8.30 -13.86 4.47
N ARG A 170 -8.10 -13.16 3.35
CA ARG A 170 -6.83 -12.54 3.00
C ARG A 170 -6.87 -11.08 3.43
N ASP A 171 -5.88 -10.67 4.20
CA ASP A 171 -5.75 -9.29 4.65
C ASP A 171 -5.35 -8.39 3.48
N GLY A 172 -6.03 -7.25 3.34
CA GLY A 172 -5.68 -6.22 2.38
C GLY A 172 -4.87 -5.09 3.02
N PRO A 173 -4.35 -4.15 2.21
CA PRO A 173 -3.55 -3.03 2.72
C PRO A 173 -4.35 -2.08 3.61
N GLY A 174 -5.67 -2.12 3.56
CA GLY A 174 -6.54 -1.17 4.25
C GLY A 174 -6.40 0.26 3.71
N GLY A 175 -6.63 1.24 4.57
CA GLY A 175 -6.51 2.64 4.22
C GLY A 175 -7.68 3.17 3.39
N MET A 176 -7.39 3.97 2.37
CA MET A 176 -8.37 4.62 1.51
C MET A 176 -8.13 4.25 0.04
N PRO A 177 -9.18 4.17 -0.77
CA PRO A 177 -9.02 3.91 -2.20
C PRO A 177 -8.10 4.93 -2.86
N LEU A 178 -7.14 4.45 -3.63
CA LEU A 178 -6.16 5.30 -4.33
C LEU A 178 -6.89 6.22 -5.33
N GLY A 179 -6.53 7.50 -5.33
CA GLY A 179 -7.18 8.53 -6.13
C GLY A 179 -8.24 9.34 -5.39
N THR A 180 -8.52 9.03 -4.11
CA THR A 180 -9.44 9.84 -3.28
C THR A 180 -8.78 11.10 -2.71
N GLN A 181 -7.46 11.23 -2.81
CA GLN A 181 -6.70 12.41 -2.43
C GLN A 181 -5.99 13.03 -3.64
N LYS A 182 -5.50 14.26 -3.49
CA LYS A 182 -4.67 14.92 -4.49
C LYS A 182 -3.28 14.27 -4.58
N PRO A 183 -2.63 14.32 -5.76
CA PRO A 183 -1.32 13.72 -5.93
C PRO A 183 -0.23 14.40 -5.10
N LEU A 184 0.81 13.63 -4.76
CA LEU A 184 2.00 14.06 -4.02
C LEU A 184 3.25 13.67 -4.81
N VAL A 185 4.30 14.52 -4.81
CA VAL A 185 5.61 14.15 -5.36
C VAL A 185 6.34 13.28 -4.35
N ALA A 186 6.69 12.06 -4.72
CA ALA A 186 7.45 11.14 -3.86
C ALA A 186 8.93 11.13 -4.24
N LEU A 187 9.78 11.61 -3.33
CA LEU A 187 11.23 11.58 -3.50
C LEU A 187 11.75 10.15 -3.30
N LEU A 188 12.14 9.49 -4.39
CA LEU A 188 12.72 8.15 -4.38
C LEU A 188 14.26 8.22 -4.44
N SER A 189 14.92 7.31 -3.75
CA SER A 189 16.39 7.33 -3.61
C SER A 189 17.05 5.98 -3.87
N GLY A 190 16.36 4.97 -4.34
CA GLY A 190 16.87 3.61 -4.45
C GLY A 190 17.23 2.97 -3.09
N GLY A 191 16.91 3.60 -1.97
CA GLY A 191 17.05 3.07 -0.61
C GLY A 191 15.73 2.51 -0.08
N ILE A 192 15.79 1.78 1.05
CA ILE A 192 14.66 1.04 1.65
C ILE A 192 13.49 1.97 2.03
N ASP A 193 13.79 3.17 2.57
CA ASP A 193 12.79 4.00 3.26
C ASP A 193 11.84 4.72 2.29
N SER A 194 12.35 5.18 1.15
CA SER A 194 11.58 6.03 0.25
C SER A 194 10.42 5.30 -0.46
N PRO A 195 10.55 4.04 -0.93
CA PRO A 195 9.40 3.32 -1.50
C PRO A 195 8.34 3.01 -0.44
N VAL A 196 8.74 2.68 0.79
CA VAL A 196 7.78 2.46 1.90
C VAL A 196 7.00 3.75 2.20
N ALA A 197 7.68 4.90 2.22
CA ALA A 197 7.00 6.19 2.41
C ALA A 197 6.02 6.52 1.28
N ALA A 198 6.38 6.25 0.03
CA ALA A 198 5.51 6.43 -1.12
C ALA A 198 4.27 5.51 -1.02
N TRP A 199 4.47 4.22 -0.71
CA TRP A 199 3.39 3.27 -0.51
C TRP A 199 2.44 3.68 0.63
N GLN A 200 2.97 4.21 1.74
CA GLN A 200 2.15 4.73 2.84
C GLN A 200 1.29 5.94 2.41
N ALA A 201 1.79 6.79 1.52
CA ALA A 201 0.99 7.88 0.95
C ALA A 201 -0.11 7.32 0.02
N MET A 202 0.20 6.34 -0.82
CA MET A 202 -0.77 5.63 -1.67
C MET A 202 -1.86 4.95 -0.85
N LYS A 203 -1.50 4.28 0.24
CA LYS A 203 -2.43 3.68 1.22
C LYS A 203 -3.40 4.71 1.83
N ARG A 204 -3.03 5.98 1.90
CA ARG A 204 -3.93 7.07 2.34
C ARG A 204 -4.70 7.72 1.20
N GLY A 205 -4.71 7.08 0.01
CA GLY A 205 -5.50 7.47 -1.14
C GLY A 205 -4.85 8.51 -2.04
N ALA A 206 -3.60 8.94 -1.78
CA ALA A 206 -2.89 9.93 -2.57
C ALA A 206 -2.08 9.26 -3.69
N PRO A 207 -2.40 9.50 -4.98
CA PRO A 207 -1.51 9.09 -6.06
C PRO A 207 -0.14 9.74 -5.87
N VAL A 208 0.94 8.99 -6.15
CA VAL A 208 2.29 9.53 -6.07
C VAL A 208 2.85 9.79 -7.46
N VAL A 209 3.66 10.82 -7.55
CA VAL A 209 4.47 11.16 -8.70
C VAL A 209 5.92 10.88 -8.31
N PRO A 210 6.50 9.74 -8.74
CA PRO A 210 7.85 9.34 -8.36
C PRO A 210 8.88 10.31 -8.95
N LEU A 211 9.78 10.82 -8.10
CA LEU A 211 10.87 11.72 -8.49
C LEU A 211 12.21 11.20 -7.95
N TYR A 212 13.13 10.90 -8.85
CA TYR A 212 14.51 10.56 -8.56
C TYR A 212 15.42 11.71 -8.96
N LEU A 213 16.37 12.07 -8.08
CA LEU A 213 17.42 13.01 -8.42
C LEU A 213 18.67 12.23 -8.83
N ASP A 214 19.05 12.32 -10.09
CA ASP A 214 20.29 11.73 -10.59
C ASP A 214 21.48 12.56 -10.14
N LEU A 215 22.28 11.98 -9.25
CA LEU A 215 23.44 12.62 -8.66
C LEU A 215 24.72 12.50 -9.52
N GLY A 216 24.62 11.93 -10.72
CA GLY A 216 25.77 11.66 -11.58
C GLY A 216 26.82 10.80 -10.86
N ASP A 217 28.07 11.26 -10.88
CA ASP A 217 29.21 10.54 -10.28
C ASP A 217 29.09 10.34 -8.74
N TYR A 218 28.22 11.09 -8.07
CA TYR A 218 27.95 10.97 -6.63
C TYR A 218 26.91 9.89 -6.30
N GLY A 219 26.08 9.50 -7.26
CA GLY A 219 25.06 8.46 -7.11
C GLY A 219 25.53 7.09 -7.58
N GLY A 220 25.83 7.01 -8.85
CA GLY A 220 26.17 5.78 -9.55
C GLY A 220 24.96 5.11 -10.23
N PRO A 221 25.18 4.26 -11.26
CA PRO A 221 24.14 3.70 -12.11
C PRO A 221 23.14 2.80 -11.37
N ASP A 222 23.60 2.11 -10.34
CA ASP A 222 22.76 1.18 -9.56
C ASP A 222 21.62 1.89 -8.80
N HIS A 223 21.75 3.18 -8.51
CA HIS A 223 20.72 3.92 -7.78
C HIS A 223 19.48 4.19 -8.63
N LEU A 224 19.68 4.56 -9.90
CA LEU A 224 18.57 4.77 -10.83
C LEU A 224 17.82 3.46 -11.06
N ALA A 225 18.54 2.37 -11.36
CA ALA A 225 17.93 1.06 -11.57
C ALA A 225 17.09 0.58 -10.37
N ARG A 226 17.51 0.91 -9.14
CA ARG A 226 16.71 0.61 -7.93
C ARG A 226 15.51 1.51 -7.75
N ALA A 227 15.63 2.78 -8.12
CA ALA A 227 14.48 3.67 -8.12
C ALA A 227 13.44 3.20 -9.13
N GLU A 228 13.86 2.77 -10.33
CA GLU A 228 13.00 2.16 -11.34
C GLU A 228 12.33 0.88 -10.82
N GLU A 229 13.10 -0.04 -10.19
CA GLU A 229 12.52 -1.26 -9.61
C GLU A 229 11.53 -0.95 -8.47
N SER A 230 11.83 0.06 -7.64
CA SER A 230 10.90 0.51 -6.60
C SER A 230 9.60 1.04 -7.19
N VAL A 231 9.66 1.80 -8.29
CA VAL A 231 8.46 2.28 -9.01
C VAL A 231 7.68 1.11 -9.58
N ARG A 232 8.35 0.13 -10.19
CA ARG A 232 7.71 -1.08 -10.75
C ARG A 232 6.93 -1.86 -9.69
N LYS A 233 7.48 -1.97 -8.45
CA LYS A 233 6.77 -2.59 -7.32
C LYS A 233 5.58 -1.77 -6.84
N LEU A 234 5.69 -0.44 -6.85
CA LEU A 234 4.58 0.44 -6.46
C LEU A 234 3.47 0.46 -7.53
N ASP A 235 3.83 0.38 -8.80
CA ASP A 235 2.93 0.37 -9.94
C ASP A 235 1.96 -0.83 -9.89
N ALA A 236 2.44 -1.98 -9.44
CA ALA A 236 1.63 -3.18 -9.24
C ALA A 236 0.44 -2.98 -8.26
N TYR A 237 0.46 -1.93 -7.45
CA TYR A 237 -0.66 -1.54 -6.57
C TYR A 237 -1.58 -0.47 -7.19
N ALA A 238 -1.28 0.00 -8.39
CA ALA A 238 -1.97 1.14 -9.00
C ALA A 238 -2.13 0.99 -10.53
N PRO A 239 -2.65 -0.14 -11.06
CA PRO A 239 -2.65 -0.46 -12.49
C PRO A 239 -3.46 0.50 -13.37
N ASN A 240 -4.29 1.37 -12.77
CA ASN A 240 -5.06 2.40 -13.46
C ASN A 240 -4.45 3.81 -13.31
N ARG A 241 -3.16 3.91 -12.96
CA ARG A 241 -2.42 5.16 -12.77
C ARG A 241 -1.07 5.08 -13.47
N ASP A 242 -0.63 6.19 -14.01
CA ASP A 242 0.71 6.29 -14.61
C ASP A 242 1.71 6.61 -13.50
N LEU A 243 2.53 5.63 -13.12
CA LEU A 243 3.61 5.80 -12.15
C LEU A 243 4.98 5.95 -12.86
N ASP A 244 5.06 6.80 -13.87
CA ASP A 244 6.33 7.10 -14.55
C ASP A 244 7.36 7.67 -13.57
N LEU A 245 8.58 7.16 -13.62
CA LEU A 245 9.69 7.72 -12.86
C LEU A 245 10.17 9.01 -13.52
N ARG A 246 10.10 10.11 -12.79
CA ARG A 246 10.70 11.38 -13.20
C ARG A 246 12.13 11.44 -12.70
N VAL A 247 13.07 11.68 -13.63
CA VAL A 247 14.49 11.77 -13.35
C VAL A 247 14.95 13.22 -13.53
N ALA A 248 15.36 13.84 -12.43
CA ALA A 248 15.91 15.19 -12.44
C ALA A 248 17.44 15.15 -12.45
N PRO A 249 18.14 15.75 -13.42
CA PRO A 249 19.61 15.81 -13.42
C PRO A 249 20.09 16.75 -12.31
N ALA A 250 20.78 16.19 -11.32
CA ALA A 250 21.28 16.92 -10.16
C ALA A 250 22.81 16.85 -10.00
N GLY A 251 23.50 16.09 -10.84
CA GLY A 251 24.95 15.83 -10.71
C GLY A 251 25.79 17.09 -10.63
N ASP A 252 25.58 18.07 -11.53
CA ASP A 252 26.32 19.33 -11.54
C ASP A 252 26.06 20.17 -10.28
N ALA A 253 24.84 20.30 -9.84
CA ALA A 253 24.47 21.02 -8.63
C ALA A 253 25.09 20.38 -7.39
N VAL A 254 25.07 19.05 -7.32
CA VAL A 254 25.67 18.27 -6.23
C VAL A 254 27.20 18.41 -6.24
N GLY A 255 27.84 18.41 -7.40
CA GLY A 255 29.29 18.67 -7.56
C GLY A 255 29.66 20.02 -6.98
N ARG A 256 28.95 21.09 -7.38
CA ARG A 256 29.16 22.45 -6.87
C ARG A 256 28.94 22.55 -5.35
N LEU A 257 27.92 21.86 -4.82
CA LEU A 257 27.72 21.79 -3.37
C LEU A 257 28.85 21.05 -2.66
N ALA A 258 29.38 19.99 -3.25
CA ALA A 258 30.49 19.23 -2.68
C ALA A 258 31.77 20.05 -2.57
N GLU A 259 32.02 20.96 -3.52
CA GLU A 259 33.17 21.82 -3.58
C GLU A 259 33.06 23.06 -2.67
N SER A 260 31.87 23.66 -2.58
CA SER A 260 31.66 24.95 -1.94
C SER A 260 31.11 24.91 -0.52
N VAL A 261 30.38 23.85 -0.15
CA VAL A 261 29.68 23.78 1.14
C VAL A 261 30.32 22.73 2.06
N GLY A 262 30.59 23.11 3.27
CA GLY A 262 31.24 22.27 4.28
C GLY A 262 30.24 21.42 5.09
N ARG A 263 30.17 21.67 6.40
CA ARG A 263 29.43 20.88 7.37
C ARG A 263 27.90 20.89 7.17
N THR A 264 27.36 21.92 6.53
CA THR A 264 25.92 22.10 6.23
C THR A 264 25.52 21.49 4.89
N ARG A 265 26.45 20.90 4.13
CA ARG A 265 26.25 20.38 2.77
C ARG A 265 24.99 19.48 2.63
N MET A 266 24.80 18.54 3.55
CA MET A 266 23.65 17.65 3.46
C MET A 266 22.31 18.37 3.69
N LEU A 267 22.32 19.47 4.44
CA LEU A 267 21.12 20.29 4.62
C LEU A 267 20.82 21.09 3.35
N SER A 268 21.86 21.74 2.78
CA SER A 268 21.74 22.46 1.52
C SER A 268 21.29 21.55 0.37
N TYR A 269 21.83 20.32 0.30
CA TYR A 269 21.38 19.32 -0.67
C TYR A 269 19.90 18.97 -0.49
N ARG A 270 19.42 18.74 0.75
CA ARG A 270 18.00 18.46 1.02
C ARG A 270 17.09 19.64 0.68
N ARG A 271 17.55 20.85 0.93
CA ARG A 271 16.84 22.08 0.55
C ARG A 271 16.72 22.21 -0.98
N PHE A 272 17.80 21.88 -1.70
CA PHE A 272 17.78 21.75 -3.15
C PHE A 272 16.76 20.71 -3.62
N MET A 273 16.79 19.50 -3.07
CA MET A 273 15.83 18.42 -3.39
C MET A 273 14.38 18.88 -3.25
N TYR A 274 14.04 19.58 -2.15
CA TYR A 274 12.68 20.04 -1.91
C TYR A 274 12.25 21.14 -2.89
N ARG A 275 13.17 21.98 -3.33
CA ARG A 275 12.87 22.97 -4.38
C ARG A 275 12.66 22.32 -5.74
N VAL A 276 13.45 21.32 -6.09
CA VAL A 276 13.21 20.53 -7.31
C VAL A 276 11.82 19.88 -7.23
N ALA A 277 11.50 19.21 -6.11
CA ALA A 277 10.21 18.56 -5.91
C ALA A 277 9.02 19.55 -5.97
N GLU A 278 9.18 20.77 -5.43
CA GLU A 278 8.17 21.83 -5.50
C GLU A 278 7.89 22.25 -6.94
N HIS A 279 8.92 22.49 -7.74
CA HIS A 279 8.75 22.85 -9.16
C HIS A 279 8.14 21.71 -9.98
N VAL A 280 8.51 20.45 -9.69
CA VAL A 280 7.85 19.29 -10.31
C VAL A 280 6.37 19.23 -9.87
N ALA A 281 6.09 19.45 -8.59
CA ALA A 281 4.71 19.46 -8.08
C ALA A 281 3.85 20.50 -8.77
N GLU A 282 4.36 21.70 -8.97
CA GLU A 282 3.70 22.79 -9.71
C GLU A 282 3.33 22.34 -11.14
N SER A 283 4.23 21.63 -11.82
CA SER A 283 4.02 21.19 -13.21
C SER A 283 2.98 20.08 -13.36
N VAL A 284 2.77 19.26 -12.31
CA VAL A 284 1.85 18.10 -12.34
C VAL A 284 0.60 18.31 -11.47
N GLY A 285 0.46 19.45 -10.82
CA GLY A 285 -0.67 19.76 -9.94
C GLY A 285 -0.67 18.96 -8.62
N ALA A 286 0.50 18.50 -8.17
CA ALA A 286 0.67 17.87 -6.87
C ALA A 286 0.64 18.93 -5.74
N VAL A 287 0.17 18.53 -4.55
CA VAL A 287 -0.08 19.47 -3.44
C VAL A 287 0.86 19.28 -2.25
N GLY A 288 1.86 18.42 -2.36
CA GLY A 288 2.83 18.15 -1.30
C GLY A 288 3.95 17.25 -1.77
N VAL A 289 4.92 17.04 -0.89
CA VAL A 289 6.09 16.18 -1.10
C VAL A 289 6.09 15.06 -0.07
N VAL A 290 6.44 13.84 -0.48
CA VAL A 290 6.63 12.67 0.39
C VAL A 290 8.10 12.30 0.45
N THR A 291 8.62 12.04 1.64
CA THR A 291 9.99 11.58 1.84
C THR A 291 10.05 10.40 2.82
N GLY A 292 11.06 9.54 2.65
CA GLY A 292 11.37 8.41 3.55
C GLY A 292 12.21 8.81 4.77
N GLU A 293 12.15 10.07 5.22
CA GLU A 293 12.92 10.53 6.38
C GLU A 293 12.35 9.97 7.68
N ALA A 294 13.25 9.46 8.55
CA ALA A 294 12.94 9.06 9.92
C ALA A 294 13.91 9.75 10.89
N VAL A 295 13.39 10.21 12.05
CA VAL A 295 14.20 10.94 13.05
C VAL A 295 15.33 10.05 13.57
N GLY A 296 16.54 10.59 13.57
CA GLY A 296 17.71 9.93 14.17
C GLY A 296 18.46 8.96 13.25
N GLN A 297 17.94 8.60 12.08
CA GLN A 297 18.64 7.69 11.16
C GLN A 297 19.89 8.30 10.53
N LYS A 298 19.88 9.60 10.27
CA LYS A 298 21.03 10.35 9.72
C LYS A 298 21.19 11.67 10.48
N SER A 299 22.42 12.21 10.50
CA SER A 299 22.71 13.51 11.13
C SER A 299 21.89 14.68 10.56
N SER A 300 21.48 14.60 9.30
CA SER A 300 20.60 15.57 8.65
C SER A 300 19.11 15.38 8.99
N GLN A 301 18.72 14.28 9.64
CA GLN A 301 17.35 13.91 9.96
C GLN A 301 17.03 14.06 11.46
N THR A 302 17.63 15.01 12.12
CA THR A 302 17.23 15.41 13.48
C THR A 302 16.04 16.38 13.41
N THR A 303 15.24 16.45 14.48
CA THR A 303 14.11 17.39 14.53
C THR A 303 14.51 18.84 14.29
N ALA A 304 15.70 19.26 14.78
CA ALA A 304 16.24 20.58 14.53
C ALA A 304 16.54 20.80 13.03
N ASN A 305 17.19 19.85 12.38
CA ASN A 305 17.59 19.94 10.98
C ASN A 305 16.39 19.83 10.03
N LEU A 306 15.39 19.00 10.35
CA LEU A 306 14.14 18.92 9.56
C LEU A 306 13.46 20.30 9.50
N GLY A 307 13.36 21.02 10.63
CA GLY A 307 12.82 22.38 10.63
C GLY A 307 13.58 23.40 9.79
N VAL A 308 14.87 23.18 9.55
CA VAL A 308 15.70 24.00 8.64
C VAL A 308 15.43 23.64 7.18
N VAL A 309 15.35 22.35 6.89
CA VAL A 309 15.14 21.85 5.53
C VAL A 309 13.75 22.22 5.02
N ASP A 310 12.73 22.13 5.84
CA ASP A 310 11.33 22.46 5.51
C ASP A 310 11.14 23.90 5.03
N ARG A 311 12.00 24.82 5.46
CA ARG A 311 11.97 26.23 5.00
C ARG A 311 12.42 26.43 3.55
N ALA A 312 12.77 25.36 2.83
CA ALA A 312 13.11 25.44 1.42
C ALA A 312 11.89 25.36 0.50
N THR A 313 10.76 24.87 0.96
CA THR A 313 9.52 24.70 0.18
C THR A 313 8.33 25.37 0.86
N GLN A 314 7.31 25.74 0.07
CA GLN A 314 6.02 26.17 0.56
C GLN A 314 5.01 25.02 0.66
N LEU A 315 5.34 23.86 0.06
CA LEU A 315 4.49 22.67 0.10
C LEU A 315 4.61 21.92 1.43
N PRO A 316 3.54 21.28 1.89
CA PRO A 316 3.62 20.31 2.98
C PRO A 316 4.60 19.19 2.65
N VAL A 317 5.49 18.87 3.59
CA VAL A 317 6.40 17.72 3.49
C VAL A 317 5.88 16.59 4.38
N HIS A 318 5.38 15.53 3.75
CA HIS A 318 4.85 14.34 4.42
C HIS A 318 5.97 13.35 4.70
N ARG A 319 6.06 12.90 5.94
CA ARG A 319 7.06 11.93 6.40
C ARG A 319 6.36 10.76 7.09
N PRO A 320 5.79 9.83 6.34
CA PRO A 320 5.01 8.73 6.92
C PRO A 320 5.82 7.88 7.91
N LEU A 321 7.14 7.84 7.75
CA LEU A 321 8.06 7.02 8.54
C LEU A 321 8.77 7.79 9.66
N LEU A 322 8.36 9.03 9.97
CA LEU A 322 9.09 9.94 10.85
C LEU A 322 9.45 9.32 12.20
N THR A 323 8.53 8.52 12.76
CA THR A 323 8.65 7.91 14.10
C THR A 323 8.79 6.39 14.07
N TRP A 324 8.99 5.80 12.90
CA TRP A 324 9.13 4.36 12.75
C TRP A 324 10.53 3.89 13.11
N ASP A 325 10.61 2.73 13.76
CA ASP A 325 11.88 2.05 13.96
C ASP A 325 12.37 1.42 12.65
N LYS A 326 13.69 1.27 12.54
CA LYS A 326 14.28 0.70 11.31
C LYS A 326 13.78 -0.71 11.00
N GLN A 327 13.46 -1.49 12.02
CA GLN A 327 12.95 -2.85 11.85
C GLN A 327 11.56 -2.86 11.22
N ASP A 328 10.67 -1.94 11.62
CA ASP A 328 9.33 -1.82 11.07
C ASP A 328 9.37 -1.39 9.59
N ILE A 329 10.29 -0.45 9.26
CA ILE A 329 10.50 -0.03 7.87
C ILE A 329 11.01 -1.21 7.02
N VAL A 330 11.95 -1.99 7.55
CA VAL A 330 12.48 -3.18 6.86
C VAL A 330 11.39 -4.24 6.66
N GLN A 331 10.55 -4.47 7.67
CA GLN A 331 9.43 -5.40 7.53
C GLN A 331 8.43 -4.92 6.47
N ALA A 332 8.01 -3.65 6.53
CA ALA A 332 7.14 -3.07 5.50
C ALA A 332 7.74 -3.16 4.09
N ALA A 333 9.06 -2.92 3.94
CA ALA A 333 9.73 -3.07 2.65
C ALA A 333 9.73 -4.52 2.13
N ARG A 334 9.77 -5.51 3.03
CA ARG A 334 9.61 -6.94 2.66
C ARG A 334 8.19 -7.23 2.20
N ASP A 335 7.20 -6.75 2.94
CA ASP A 335 5.79 -6.99 2.66
C ASP A 335 5.37 -6.41 1.30
N ILE A 336 5.89 -5.23 0.93
CA ILE A 336 5.62 -4.60 -0.38
C ILE A 336 6.61 -5.00 -1.48
N GLY A 337 7.54 -5.93 -1.21
CA GLY A 337 8.46 -6.50 -2.20
C GLY A 337 9.66 -5.63 -2.59
N THR A 338 9.89 -4.46 -1.95
CA THR A 338 10.98 -3.53 -2.31
C THR A 338 12.30 -3.76 -1.57
N TYR A 339 12.32 -4.70 -0.60
CA TYR A 339 13.48 -4.91 0.26
C TYR A 339 14.73 -5.41 -0.48
N ARG A 340 14.59 -6.40 -1.35
CA ARG A 340 15.74 -7.08 -2.01
C ARG A 340 16.56 -6.11 -2.84
N ASP A 341 15.88 -5.25 -3.59
CA ASP A 341 16.50 -4.32 -4.52
C ASP A 341 17.19 -3.14 -3.82
N SER A 342 16.81 -2.89 -2.56
CA SER A 342 17.30 -1.77 -1.75
C SER A 342 18.52 -2.11 -0.88
N THR A 343 18.92 -3.38 -0.74
CA THR A 343 19.95 -3.81 0.23
C THR A 343 21.38 -3.87 -0.29
N ILE A 344 21.60 -3.69 -1.59
CA ILE A 344 22.94 -3.65 -2.16
C ILE A 344 23.65 -2.36 -1.69
N GLU A 345 24.85 -2.44 -1.09
CA GLU A 345 25.60 -1.30 -0.57
C GLU A 345 25.83 -0.21 -1.62
N VAL A 346 25.58 1.04 -1.26
CA VAL A 346 25.56 2.15 -2.21
C VAL A 346 26.41 3.31 -1.76
N GLY A 347 27.12 3.90 -2.72
CA GLY A 347 28.09 4.97 -2.56
C GLY A 347 27.55 6.34 -2.13
N CYS A 348 26.34 6.47 -1.56
CA CYS A 348 25.77 7.74 -1.07
C CYS A 348 26.64 8.47 -0.02
N ASN A 349 27.66 7.82 0.52
CA ASN A 349 28.58 8.42 1.49
C ASN A 349 29.53 9.46 0.88
N ARG A 350 29.65 9.57 -0.45
CA ARG A 350 30.59 10.50 -1.11
C ARG A 350 30.21 11.97 -0.92
N LEU A 351 28.93 12.28 -0.78
CA LEU A 351 28.45 13.64 -0.55
C LEU A 351 28.47 14.04 0.93
N ALA A 352 28.45 13.09 1.85
CA ALA A 352 28.38 13.37 3.27
C ALA A 352 29.69 14.05 3.77
N PRO A 353 29.60 15.16 4.54
CA PRO A 353 30.79 15.78 5.14
C PRO A 353 31.32 14.89 6.27
N SER A 354 32.64 15.02 6.54
CA SER A 354 33.30 14.27 7.62
C SER A 354 32.77 14.60 9.03
N GLN A 355 32.24 15.81 9.22
CA GLN A 355 31.69 16.30 10.50
C GLN A 355 30.35 17.02 10.26
N PRO A 356 29.25 16.27 10.03
CA PRO A 356 27.95 16.87 9.80
C PRO A 356 27.39 17.53 11.06
N LEU A 357 26.59 18.59 10.88
CA LEU A 357 25.86 19.23 11.99
C LEU A 357 24.55 18.50 12.27
N THR A 358 24.27 18.24 13.54
CA THR A 358 23.01 17.64 14.00
C THR A 358 21.96 18.66 14.45
N ALA A 359 22.36 19.93 14.64
CA ALA A 359 21.49 21.05 14.95
C ALA A 359 22.09 22.34 14.33
N ALA A 360 21.83 22.56 13.07
CA ALA A 360 22.32 23.73 12.35
C ALA A 360 21.33 24.90 12.47
N PRO A 361 21.77 26.11 12.88
CA PRO A 361 20.97 27.31 12.73
C PRO A 361 20.69 27.59 11.25
N ILE A 362 19.46 28.01 10.91
CA ILE A 362 19.07 28.32 9.53
C ILE A 362 19.96 29.40 8.90
N GLU A 363 20.38 30.39 9.68
CA GLU A 363 21.25 31.47 9.23
C GLU A 363 22.62 30.96 8.79
N SER A 364 23.14 29.95 9.50
CA SER A 364 24.42 29.30 9.12
C SER A 364 24.26 28.53 7.81
N VAL A 365 23.15 27.80 7.65
CA VAL A 365 22.89 27.08 6.41
C VAL A 365 22.77 28.04 5.23
N ARG A 366 21.95 29.09 5.38
CA ARG A 366 21.78 30.12 4.32
C ARG A 366 23.05 30.86 3.98
N LYS A 367 23.94 31.08 4.95
CA LYS A 367 25.22 31.71 4.73
C LYS A 367 26.18 30.83 3.92
N ASP A 368 26.11 29.51 4.17
CA ASP A 368 26.99 28.55 3.52
C ASP A 368 26.46 28.15 2.12
N GLU A 369 25.14 28.33 1.88
CA GLU A 369 24.52 27.99 0.61
C GLU A 369 24.95 28.93 -0.51
N PRO A 370 25.24 28.41 -1.72
CA PRO A 370 25.39 29.23 -2.91
C PRO A 370 24.11 30.02 -3.21
N ASP A 371 24.24 31.31 -3.56
CA ASP A 371 23.06 32.15 -3.92
C ASP A 371 22.22 31.56 -5.05
N ALA A 372 22.87 30.86 -5.98
CA ALA A 372 22.22 30.21 -7.13
C ALA A 372 21.57 28.85 -6.82
N LEU A 373 21.60 28.35 -5.57
CA LEU A 373 21.10 26.99 -5.21
C LEU A 373 19.69 26.71 -5.72
N PHE A 374 18.78 27.66 -5.55
CA PHE A 374 17.39 27.50 -5.95
C PHE A 374 17.16 27.75 -7.45
N GLU A 375 18.08 28.45 -8.12
CA GLU A 375 18.09 28.53 -9.57
C GLU A 375 18.51 27.19 -10.18
N TRP A 376 19.55 26.55 -9.65
CA TRP A 376 19.93 25.19 -10.05
C TRP A 376 18.78 24.18 -9.85
N ALA A 377 17.99 24.34 -8.77
CA ALA A 377 16.83 23.49 -8.55
C ALA A 377 15.76 23.69 -9.61
N ARG A 378 15.50 24.92 -10.04
CA ARG A 378 14.57 25.25 -11.12
C ARG A 378 15.06 24.69 -12.47
N GLU A 379 16.36 24.80 -12.75
CA GLU A 379 16.97 24.24 -13.96
C GLU A 379 16.87 22.71 -13.99
N ALA A 380 17.19 22.03 -12.87
CA ALA A 380 17.06 20.59 -12.75
C ALA A 380 15.61 20.11 -12.92
N ALA A 381 14.64 20.84 -12.35
CA ALA A 381 13.23 20.53 -12.51
C ALA A 381 12.74 20.75 -13.95
N ALA A 382 13.24 21.77 -14.64
CA ALA A 382 12.91 22.04 -16.04
C ALA A 382 13.51 21.00 -17.01
N ALA A 383 14.56 20.32 -16.61
CA ALA A 383 15.25 19.28 -17.37
C ALA A 383 14.83 17.85 -16.95
N VAL A 384 13.73 17.72 -16.21
CA VAL A 384 13.21 16.40 -15.81
C VAL A 384 12.78 15.60 -17.03
N GLU A 385 13.26 14.39 -17.12
CA GLU A 385 12.83 13.39 -18.09
C GLU A 385 11.88 12.38 -17.44
N SER A 386 10.86 11.96 -18.15
CA SER A 386 9.94 10.89 -17.70
C SER A 386 10.37 9.57 -18.33
N THR A 387 10.55 8.55 -17.49
CA THR A 387 10.86 7.19 -17.93
C THR A 387 9.67 6.30 -17.62
N GLU A 388 9.07 5.75 -18.64
CA GLU A 388 8.05 4.71 -18.50
C GLU A 388 8.71 3.45 -17.92
N VAL A 389 8.21 2.98 -16.78
CA VAL A 389 8.73 1.80 -16.11
C VAL A 389 7.81 0.63 -16.44
N THR A 390 8.02 0.02 -17.62
CA THR A 390 7.21 -1.11 -18.08
C THR A 390 7.46 -2.36 -17.22
N LEU A 391 6.39 -3.08 -16.87
CA LEU A 391 6.48 -4.44 -16.35
C LEU A 391 7.09 -5.34 -17.42
N ALA A 392 8.22 -5.98 -17.12
CA ALA A 392 8.91 -6.92 -18.02
C ALA A 392 8.29 -8.31 -17.92
#